data_78f02eabfac247fd5bc4f2487b83cc54
#
_entry.id   78f02eabfac247fd5bc4f2487b83cc54
#
_cell.length_a   1.000
_cell.length_b   1.000
_cell.length_c   1.000
_cell.angle_alpha   90.00
_cell.angle_beta   90.00
_cell.angle_gamma   90.00
#
_symmetry.space_group_name_H-M   'P 1'
#
loop_
_entity.id
_entity.type
_entity.pdbx_description
1 polymer ?
#
loop_
_entity_poly.entity_id
_entity_poly.type
_entity_poly.pdbx_seq_one_letter_code
_entity_poly.pdbx_strand_id
1 'polypeptide(L)'
;MFRRLLVAYDGSSHAQQALAEATELARSNTGKLTVMAVAPEPEMWAFTGYDVPMSVDGLDKEVEREYQAMLDRAVDALPPEVSVRKLLKRGSAGAAIADEANAGDHDLVVMGSRGRGELRSLLLGSVSHRVLQSSRVPVLVVHASEASRR
;
A
#
# COMPACT_ATOMS: atom_id res chain seq x y z
N MET A 1 0.40 13.02 18.80
CA MET A 1 0.59 13.49 17.42
C MET A 1 1.29 12.42 16.61
N PHE A 2 0.81 12.15 15.41
CA PHE A 2 1.31 11.05 14.58
C PHE A 2 2.66 11.42 13.93
N ARG A 3 3.69 10.62 14.18
CA ARG A 3 5.04 10.85 13.66
C ARG A 3 5.66 9.68 12.91
N ARG A 4 5.10 8.49 13.02
CA ARG A 4 5.59 7.27 12.35
C ARG A 4 4.45 6.68 11.53
N LEU A 5 4.34 7.16 10.30
CA LEU A 5 3.22 6.84 9.44
C LEU A 5 3.55 5.66 8.52
N LEU A 6 2.62 4.70 8.43
CA LEU A 6 2.68 3.60 7.47
C LEU A 6 1.67 3.89 6.36
N VAL A 7 2.14 4.01 5.12
CA VAL A 7 1.30 4.23 3.96
C VAL A 7 1.23 2.96 3.13
N ALA A 8 0.04 2.41 2.95
CA ALA A 8 -0.19 1.29 2.04
C ALA A 8 -0.36 1.82 0.61
N TYR A 9 0.49 1.36 -0.31
CA TYR A 9 0.56 1.89 -1.67
C TYR A 9 0.49 0.78 -2.71
N ASP A 10 -0.45 0.87 -3.64
CA ASP A 10 -0.64 -0.08 -4.75
C ASP A 10 -0.68 0.59 -6.13
N GLY A 11 -0.39 1.89 -6.20
CA GLY A 11 -0.41 2.68 -7.42
C GLY A 11 -1.80 3.17 -7.84
N SER A 12 -2.86 2.80 -7.15
CA SER A 12 -4.22 3.29 -7.43
C SER A 12 -4.34 4.79 -7.14
N SER A 13 -5.39 5.43 -7.69
CA SER A 13 -5.67 6.85 -7.43
C SER A 13 -5.94 7.13 -5.95
N HIS A 14 -6.61 6.20 -5.26
CA HIS A 14 -6.86 6.28 -3.82
C HIS A 14 -5.56 6.19 -3.01
N ALA A 15 -4.64 5.30 -3.41
CA ALA A 15 -3.33 5.17 -2.76
C ALA A 15 -2.45 6.41 -3.01
N GLN A 16 -2.51 6.99 -4.19
CA GLN A 16 -1.80 8.24 -4.51
C GLN A 16 -2.29 9.38 -3.62
N GLN A 17 -3.60 9.50 -3.45
CA GLN A 17 -4.18 10.51 -2.55
C GLN A 17 -3.79 10.25 -1.10
N ALA A 18 -3.81 8.99 -0.66
CA ALA A 18 -3.37 8.60 0.68
C ALA A 18 -1.91 8.98 0.94
N LEU A 19 -1.04 8.75 -0.05
CA LEU A 19 0.38 9.12 0.04
C LEU A 19 0.56 10.64 0.14
N ALA A 20 -0.22 11.41 -0.62
CA ALA A 20 -0.18 12.87 -0.55
C ALA A 20 -0.61 13.38 0.85
N GLU A 21 -1.69 12.86 1.40
CA GLU A 21 -2.16 13.22 2.75
C GLU A 21 -1.14 12.84 3.83
N ALA A 22 -0.57 11.64 3.74
CA ALA A 22 0.46 11.19 4.69
C ALA A 22 1.72 12.05 4.61
N THR A 23 2.09 12.49 3.40
CA THR A 23 3.24 13.37 3.21
C THR A 23 3.03 14.72 3.91
N GLU A 24 1.87 15.31 3.76
CA GLU A 24 1.54 16.57 4.44
C GLU A 24 1.51 16.42 5.96
N LEU A 25 0.95 15.32 6.46
CA LEU A 25 0.99 15.01 7.90
C LEU A 25 2.43 14.87 8.41
N ALA A 26 3.27 14.15 7.67
CA ALA A 26 4.68 13.97 8.05
C ALA A 26 5.44 15.31 8.07
N ARG A 27 5.21 16.17 7.07
CA ARG A 27 5.82 17.51 7.02
C ARG A 27 5.38 18.36 8.21
N SER A 28 4.10 18.39 8.50
CA SER A 28 3.53 19.20 9.60
C SER A 28 4.00 18.75 10.98
N ASN A 29 4.27 17.47 11.15
CA ASN A 29 4.58 16.86 12.45
C ASN A 29 6.07 16.49 12.60
N THR A 30 6.90 16.81 11.65
CA THR A 30 8.30 16.36 11.58
C THR A 30 8.39 14.83 11.73
N GLY A 31 7.52 14.16 11.00
CA GLY A 31 7.35 12.71 11.05
C GLY A 31 8.15 11.96 9.98
N LYS A 32 8.05 10.65 10.03
CA LYS A 32 8.68 9.72 9.07
C LYS A 32 7.61 8.90 8.39
N LEU A 33 7.81 8.64 7.11
CA LEU A 33 6.95 7.76 6.33
C LEU A 33 7.61 6.40 6.10
N THR A 34 6.83 5.35 6.22
CA THR A 34 7.13 4.06 5.58
C THR A 34 6.11 3.86 4.48
N VAL A 35 6.54 3.82 3.24
CA VAL A 35 5.67 3.52 2.09
C VAL A 35 5.80 2.04 1.79
N MET A 36 4.70 1.31 1.94
CA MET A 36 4.66 -0.15 1.85
C MET A 36 3.82 -0.59 0.66
N ALA A 37 4.40 -1.43 -0.17
CA ALA A 37 3.69 -2.17 -1.21
C ALA A 37 3.71 -3.67 -0.89
N VAL A 38 2.68 -4.39 -1.30
CA VAL A 38 2.56 -5.84 -1.10
C VAL A 38 2.37 -6.50 -2.45
N ALA A 39 3.38 -7.25 -2.89
CA ALA A 39 3.31 -8.04 -4.10
C ALA A 39 2.54 -9.35 -3.83
N PRO A 40 1.64 -9.77 -4.73
CA PRO A 40 0.89 -11.01 -4.54
C PRO A 40 1.81 -12.24 -4.59
N GLU A 41 1.47 -13.26 -3.83
CA GLU A 41 2.17 -14.55 -3.85
C GLU A 41 1.88 -15.32 -5.15
N PRO A 42 2.87 -16.03 -5.71
CA PRO A 42 2.68 -16.81 -6.94
C PRO A 42 1.67 -17.94 -6.81
N GLU A 43 1.49 -18.48 -5.63
CA GLU A 43 0.56 -19.57 -5.35
C GLU A 43 -0.89 -19.24 -5.72
N MET A 44 -1.25 -17.97 -5.70
CA MET A 44 -2.58 -17.53 -6.13
C MET A 44 -2.83 -17.69 -7.63
N TRP A 45 -1.78 -17.83 -8.44
CA TRP A 45 -1.88 -18.04 -9.90
C TRP A 45 -2.01 -19.52 -10.26
N ALA A 46 -1.58 -20.43 -9.37
CA ALA A 46 -1.61 -21.87 -9.62
C ALA A 46 -3.04 -22.45 -9.70
N PHE A 47 -4.03 -21.73 -9.19
CA PHE A 47 -5.43 -22.17 -9.21
C PHE A 47 -6.19 -21.85 -10.49
N THR A 48 -5.59 -21.14 -11.44
CA THR A 48 -6.29 -20.75 -12.68
C THR A 48 -6.25 -21.80 -13.79
N GLY A 49 -5.66 -22.97 -13.55
CA GLY A 49 -5.77 -24.12 -14.44
C GLY A 49 -5.08 -23.98 -15.80
N TYR A 50 -4.26 -22.97 -15.99
CA TYR A 50 -3.43 -22.84 -17.17
C TYR A 50 -2.10 -23.55 -16.95
N ASP A 51 -1.83 -24.58 -17.75
CA ASP A 51 -0.49 -25.15 -17.90
C ASP A 51 0.43 -24.07 -18.49
N VAL A 52 1.00 -23.25 -17.63
CA VAL A 52 2.00 -22.28 -18.06
C VAL A 52 3.37 -22.94 -17.90
N PRO A 53 4.07 -23.26 -19.00
CA PRO A 53 5.38 -23.92 -18.95
C PRO A 53 6.51 -22.95 -18.57
N MET A 54 6.22 -21.88 -17.84
CA MET A 54 7.23 -20.96 -17.33
C MET A 54 7.54 -21.30 -15.88
N SER A 55 8.81 -21.29 -15.55
CA SER A 55 9.24 -21.45 -14.17
C SER A 55 8.55 -20.38 -13.32
N VAL A 56 7.85 -20.79 -12.29
CA VAL A 56 7.17 -19.92 -11.32
C VAL A 56 8.13 -18.86 -10.77
N ASP A 57 9.42 -19.21 -10.65
CA ASP A 57 10.48 -18.31 -10.18
C ASP A 57 10.74 -17.10 -11.08
N GLY A 58 10.60 -17.23 -12.41
CA GLY A 58 10.82 -16.12 -13.33
C GLY A 58 9.68 -15.09 -13.30
N LEU A 59 8.44 -15.55 -13.26
CA LEU A 59 7.26 -14.70 -13.16
C LEU A 59 7.20 -13.96 -11.83
N ASP A 60 7.60 -14.63 -10.78
CA ASP A 60 7.66 -14.12 -9.43
C ASP A 60 8.64 -12.94 -9.30
N LYS A 61 9.83 -13.07 -9.87
CA LYS A 61 10.83 -12.00 -9.90
C LYS A 61 10.39 -10.80 -10.74
N GLU A 62 9.66 -11.03 -11.81
CA GLU A 62 9.14 -9.95 -12.66
C GLU A 62 8.06 -9.14 -11.94
N VAL A 63 7.12 -9.79 -11.28
CA VAL A 63 6.10 -9.14 -10.44
C VAL A 63 6.76 -8.32 -9.32
N GLU A 64 7.74 -8.88 -8.66
CA GLU A 64 8.49 -8.18 -7.62
C GLU A 64 9.19 -6.93 -8.15
N ARG A 65 9.80 -7.01 -9.34
CA ARG A 65 10.44 -5.85 -9.99
C ARG A 65 9.44 -4.75 -10.34
N GLU A 66 8.25 -5.13 -10.80
CA GLU A 66 7.18 -4.16 -11.11
C GLU A 66 6.73 -3.41 -9.85
N TYR A 67 6.50 -4.14 -8.76
CA TYR A 67 6.11 -3.53 -7.49
C TYR A 67 7.23 -2.66 -6.90
N GLN A 68 8.48 -3.11 -7.00
CA GLN A 68 9.63 -2.32 -6.57
C GLN A 68 9.75 -1.04 -7.41
N ALA A 69 9.60 -1.12 -8.72
CA ALA A 69 9.67 0.05 -9.60
C ALA A 69 8.53 1.05 -9.31
N MET A 70 7.33 0.55 -9.06
CA MET A 70 6.19 1.37 -8.66
C MET A 70 6.48 2.12 -7.34
N LEU A 71 7.01 1.41 -6.37
CA LEU A 71 7.37 1.95 -5.06
C LEU A 71 8.48 3.00 -5.17
N ASP A 72 9.52 2.72 -5.96
CA ASP A 72 10.63 3.64 -6.21
C ASP A 72 10.13 4.94 -6.85
N ARG A 73 9.28 4.85 -7.87
CA ARG A 73 8.70 6.05 -8.52
C ARG A 73 7.87 6.89 -7.56
N ALA A 74 7.07 6.24 -6.72
CA ALA A 74 6.24 6.94 -5.74
C ALA A 74 7.09 7.70 -4.72
N VAL A 75 8.14 7.08 -4.21
CA VAL A 75 9.04 7.68 -3.21
C VAL A 75 9.93 8.76 -3.82
N ASP A 76 10.46 8.54 -5.04
CA ASP A 76 11.31 9.52 -5.72
C ASP A 76 10.57 10.83 -6.04
N ALA A 77 9.25 10.78 -6.16
CA ALA A 77 8.42 11.97 -6.40
C ALA A 77 8.11 12.77 -5.12
N LEU A 78 8.46 12.26 -3.94
CA LEU A 78 8.18 12.94 -2.68
C LEU A 78 9.17 14.07 -2.39
N PRO A 79 8.76 15.09 -1.60
CA PRO A 79 9.68 16.16 -1.20
C PRO A 79 10.91 15.62 -0.49
N PRO A 80 12.13 16.12 -0.81
CA PRO A 80 13.37 15.59 -0.24
C PRO A 80 13.52 15.81 1.27
N GLU A 81 12.79 16.76 1.85
CA GLU A 81 12.80 17.04 3.29
C GLU A 81 12.03 15.99 4.11
N VAL A 82 11.22 15.15 3.47
CA VAL A 82 10.46 14.10 4.16
C VAL A 82 11.30 12.84 4.28
N SER A 83 11.47 12.36 5.51
CA SER A 83 12.16 11.10 5.77
C SER A 83 11.27 9.92 5.36
N VAL A 84 11.70 9.15 4.36
CA VAL A 84 10.91 8.04 3.79
C VAL A 84 11.70 6.74 3.79
N ARG A 85 11.05 5.67 4.21
CA ARG A 85 11.53 4.30 4.07
C ARG A 85 10.60 3.54 3.10
N LYS A 86 11.18 2.81 2.17
CA LYS A 86 10.45 1.90 1.27
C LYS A 86 10.38 0.51 1.90
N LEU A 87 9.22 -0.13 1.79
CA LEU A 87 9.01 -1.49 2.27
C LEU A 87 8.21 -2.30 1.25
N LEU A 88 8.83 -3.33 0.71
CA LEU A 88 8.17 -4.29 -0.18
C LEU A 88 7.96 -5.60 0.56
N LYS A 89 6.71 -6.04 0.66
CA LYS A 89 6.33 -7.32 1.24
C LYS A 89 5.64 -8.18 0.20
N ARG A 90 5.51 -9.46 0.49
CA ARG A 90 4.78 -10.42 -0.32
C ARG A 90 3.64 -11.03 0.48
N GLY A 91 2.60 -11.45 -0.21
CA GLY A 91 1.49 -12.18 0.35
C GLY A 91 0.15 -11.47 0.22
N SER A 92 -0.71 -11.65 1.19
CA SER A 92 -2.00 -10.98 1.28
C SER A 92 -1.82 -9.55 1.79
N ALA A 93 -2.26 -8.57 1.00
CA ALA A 93 -2.06 -7.15 1.32
C ALA A 93 -2.66 -6.77 2.67
N GLY A 94 -3.90 -7.14 2.94
CA GLY A 94 -4.57 -6.79 4.20
C GLY A 94 -3.86 -7.33 5.44
N ALA A 95 -3.44 -8.59 5.39
CA ALA A 95 -2.71 -9.23 6.48
C ALA A 95 -1.31 -8.61 6.65
N ALA A 96 -0.58 -8.42 5.56
CA ALA A 96 0.79 -7.86 5.60
C ALA A 96 0.81 -6.44 6.16
N ILE A 97 -0.16 -5.59 5.76
CA ILE A 97 -0.28 -4.22 6.25
C ILE A 97 -0.61 -4.20 7.75
N ALA A 98 -1.58 -5.02 8.17
CA ALA A 98 -1.96 -5.11 9.59
C ALA A 98 -0.81 -5.63 10.45
N ASP A 99 -0.07 -6.63 10.00
CA ASP A 99 1.09 -7.18 10.71
C ASP A 99 2.20 -6.13 10.87
N GLU A 100 2.51 -5.38 9.82
CA GLU A 100 3.50 -4.30 9.87
C GLU A 100 3.06 -3.18 10.81
N ALA A 101 1.79 -2.78 10.74
CA ALA A 101 1.24 -1.76 11.64
C ALA A 101 1.36 -2.18 13.11
N ASN A 102 1.09 -3.46 13.39
CA ASN A 102 1.08 -4.02 14.75
C ASN A 102 2.49 -4.36 15.29
N ALA A 103 3.52 -4.30 14.45
CA ALA A 103 4.90 -4.60 14.85
C ALA A 103 5.51 -3.55 15.81
N GLY A 104 4.83 -2.42 16.04
CA GLY A 104 5.21 -1.43 17.06
C GLY A 104 5.99 -0.22 16.54
N ASP A 105 6.32 -0.18 15.26
CA ASP A 105 7.14 0.90 14.69
C ASP A 105 6.31 2.06 14.11
N HIS A 106 5.00 1.93 14.09
CA HIS A 106 4.08 2.90 13.48
C HIS A 106 3.01 3.35 14.47
N ASP A 107 2.55 4.58 14.32
CA ASP A 107 1.50 5.16 15.16
C ASP A 107 0.25 5.58 14.36
N LEU A 108 0.32 5.50 13.03
CA LEU A 108 -0.82 5.72 12.13
C LEU A 108 -0.63 4.94 10.84
N VAL A 109 -1.68 4.28 10.39
CA VAL A 109 -1.77 3.72 9.03
C VAL A 109 -2.59 4.68 8.16
N VAL A 110 -2.09 5.00 6.97
CA VAL A 110 -2.81 5.81 5.97
C VAL A 110 -2.98 4.97 4.71
N MET A 111 -4.20 4.83 4.24
CA MET A 111 -4.49 4.01 3.06
C MET A 111 -5.70 4.53 2.31
N GLY A 112 -5.77 4.19 1.02
CA GLY A 112 -6.94 4.49 0.22
C GLY A 112 -8.15 3.63 0.62
N SER A 113 -9.34 4.16 0.42
CA SER A 113 -10.59 3.44 0.71
C SER A 113 -10.78 2.24 -0.22
N ARG A 114 -10.18 2.27 -1.42
CA ARG A 114 -10.23 1.21 -2.43
C ARG A 114 -8.85 1.07 -3.09
N GLY A 115 -8.55 -0.12 -3.62
CA GLY A 115 -7.34 -0.39 -4.36
C GLY A 115 -7.59 -0.60 -5.84
N ARG A 116 -6.67 -1.28 -6.51
CA ARG A 116 -6.78 -1.66 -7.91
C ARG A 116 -7.93 -2.65 -8.12
N GLY A 117 -8.73 -2.44 -9.16
CA GLY A 117 -9.77 -3.36 -9.58
C GLY A 117 -10.98 -3.44 -8.67
N GLU A 118 -11.10 -2.59 -7.67
CA GLU A 118 -12.24 -2.57 -6.76
C GLU A 118 -13.49 -2.02 -7.46
N LEU A 119 -14.64 -2.60 -7.14
CA LEU A 119 -15.93 -2.17 -7.66
C LEU A 119 -16.29 -0.78 -7.12
N ARG A 120 -16.76 0.11 -8.01
CA ARG A 120 -17.16 1.48 -7.66
C ARG A 120 -18.29 1.57 -6.63
N SER A 121 -19.08 0.49 -6.49
CA SER A 121 -20.22 0.43 -5.57
C SER A 121 -19.82 0.18 -4.11
N LEU A 122 -18.57 -0.21 -3.85
CA LEU A 122 -18.10 -0.47 -2.49
C LEU A 122 -17.53 0.80 -1.86
N LEU A 123 -17.99 1.12 -0.65
CA LEU A 123 -17.46 2.23 0.14
C LEU A 123 -16.03 1.96 0.61
N LEU A 124 -15.74 0.71 0.96
CA LEU A 124 -14.41 0.27 1.37
C LEU A 124 -14.02 -0.98 0.57
N GLY A 125 -12.76 -1.04 0.13
CA GLY A 125 -12.19 -2.23 -0.46
C GLY A 125 -11.92 -3.32 0.57
N SER A 126 -11.66 -4.54 0.07
CA SER A 126 -11.39 -5.70 0.91
C SER A 126 -10.13 -5.53 1.77
N VAL A 127 -9.09 -4.91 1.22
CA VAL A 127 -7.84 -4.63 1.93
C VAL A 127 -8.07 -3.64 3.07
N SER A 128 -8.73 -2.51 2.79
CA SER A 128 -9.07 -1.49 3.80
C SER A 128 -9.89 -2.09 4.93
N HIS A 129 -10.90 -2.89 4.58
CA HIS A 129 -11.75 -3.56 5.57
C HIS A 129 -10.95 -4.49 6.48
N ARG A 130 -10.06 -5.31 5.90
CA ARG A 130 -9.20 -6.21 6.65
C ARG A 130 -8.26 -5.47 7.60
N VAL A 131 -7.65 -4.39 7.12
CA VAL A 131 -6.73 -3.59 7.95
C VAL A 131 -7.47 -2.94 9.11
N LEU A 132 -8.65 -2.36 8.86
CA LEU A 132 -9.49 -1.78 9.92
C LEU A 132 -9.87 -2.79 11.01
N GLN A 133 -10.14 -4.04 10.62
CA GLN A 133 -10.48 -5.09 11.59
C GLN A 133 -9.28 -5.58 12.42
N SER A 134 -8.08 -5.55 11.84
CA SER A 134 -6.91 -6.22 12.41
C SER A 134 -5.86 -5.27 12.98
N SER A 135 -5.89 -4.00 12.63
CA SER A 135 -4.91 -3.02 13.10
C SER A 135 -5.20 -2.59 14.54
N ARG A 136 -4.16 -2.59 15.37
CA ARG A 136 -4.19 -2.00 16.72
C ARG A 136 -3.81 -0.52 16.72
N VAL A 137 -3.37 -0.04 15.58
CA VAL A 137 -2.94 1.34 15.34
C VAL A 137 -4.09 2.07 14.63
N PRO A 138 -4.33 3.36 14.91
CA PRO A 138 -5.32 4.13 14.16
C PRO A 138 -5.11 4.07 12.65
N VAL A 139 -6.19 4.04 11.90
CA VAL A 139 -6.20 3.96 10.44
C VAL A 139 -6.93 5.17 9.86
N LEU A 140 -6.24 5.93 9.03
CA LEU A 140 -6.82 7.01 8.24
C LEU A 140 -7.14 6.47 6.84
N VAL A 141 -8.40 6.41 6.50
CA VAL A 141 -8.87 5.97 5.18
C VAL A 141 -9.15 7.18 4.31
N VAL A 142 -8.51 7.24 3.16
CA VAL A 142 -8.56 8.37 2.24
C VAL A 142 -9.37 7.99 1.00
N HIS A 143 -10.36 8.80 0.67
CA HIS A 143 -11.12 8.67 -0.57
C HIS A 143 -10.52 9.57 -1.64
N ALA A 144 -10.28 9.04 -2.84
CA ALA A 144 -9.89 9.88 -3.96
C ALA A 144 -11.05 10.81 -4.34
N SER A 145 -10.74 12.09 -4.52
CA SER A 145 -11.75 13.05 -4.98
C SER A 145 -12.18 12.75 -6.42
N GLU A 146 -13.41 13.10 -6.78
CA GLU A 146 -13.93 12.92 -8.15
C GLU A 146 -13.08 13.67 -9.20
N ALA A 147 -12.44 14.76 -8.82
CA ALA A 147 -11.52 15.50 -9.67
C ALA A 147 -10.28 14.68 -10.10
N SER A 148 -9.90 13.68 -9.33
CA SER A 148 -8.79 12.76 -9.63
C SER A 148 -9.17 11.65 -10.61
N ARG A 149 -10.42 11.56 -11.01
CA ARG A 149 -10.97 10.53 -11.89
C ARG A 149 -11.06 10.95 -13.37
N ARG A 150 -10.67 12.17 -13.67
CA ARG A 150 -10.71 12.72 -15.02
C ARG A 150 -9.35 12.69 -15.69
#